data_69f0efd2e13aff9c3c2e648803d6d128
#
_entry.id   69f0efd2e13aff9c3c2e648803d6d128
#
_cell.length_a   1.000
_cell.length_b   1.000
_cell.length_c   1.000
_cell.angle_alpha   90.00
_cell.angle_beta   90.00
_cell.angle_gamma   90.00
#
_symmetry.space_group_name_H-M   'P 1'
#
loop_
_entity.id
_entity.type
_entity.pdbx_description
1 polymer ?
#
loop_
_entity_poly.entity_id
_entity_poly.type
_entity_poly.pdbx_seq_one_letter_code
_entity_poly.pdbx_strand_id
1 'polypeptide(L)'
;MGNKIIIILFGVFVLGLVIFVVQSNFLGKIGAPFASLFNYKASSWFVPASSTLSAGGSATAFSAPKSQPVSVPSSSSSEPTNVNVQPQPSATTTIPASEIPKEFTLAELSPYFKKVTFGGASAGNFYSYGTISLLSYGLSASDTVDITGWQIKTNRGDEYIPQAINFYDPSGLSAASDIVIKQNQNVYIYSSSGPFNLRLNECIGYIGNSNKFTPSLPSNCPYIDQSAISKMGFTGACENYIYSLGSCQVPDLNDAQIAITDYACRDYLENNFNYRACVGAHASDTNFLSNQWWIWMGSSPLDQYHDTVNLFDNKGLLVDQYSY
;
A
#
# COMPACT_ATOMS: atom_id res chain seq x y z
N MET A 1 53.87 -30.50 -21.45
CA MET A 1 52.60 -29.84 -21.90
C MET A 1 52.00 -28.89 -20.91
N GLY A 2 52.29 -28.98 -19.59
CA GLY A 2 51.68 -28.14 -18.54
C GLY A 2 51.98 -26.64 -18.61
N ASN A 3 53.20 -26.24 -18.93
CA ASN A 3 53.60 -24.82 -18.88
C ASN A 3 52.92 -23.95 -19.95
N LYS A 4 52.53 -24.49 -21.13
CA LYS A 4 51.88 -23.72 -22.17
C LYS A 4 50.41 -23.41 -21.81
N ILE A 5 49.72 -24.31 -21.09
CA ILE A 5 48.32 -24.13 -20.66
C ILE A 5 48.25 -23.05 -19.57
N ILE A 6 49.22 -23.01 -18.64
CA ILE A 6 49.26 -21.98 -17.56
C ILE A 6 49.47 -20.59 -18.15
N ILE A 7 50.30 -20.44 -19.18
CA ILE A 7 50.58 -19.16 -19.85
C ILE A 7 49.30 -18.65 -20.57
N ILE A 8 48.55 -19.55 -21.22
CA ILE A 8 47.32 -19.19 -21.93
C ILE A 8 46.23 -18.74 -20.91
N LEU A 9 46.06 -19.47 -19.80
CA LEU A 9 45.10 -19.11 -18.77
C LEU A 9 45.43 -17.78 -18.11
N PHE A 10 46.71 -17.51 -17.85
CA PHE A 10 47.13 -16.22 -17.29
C PHE A 10 46.92 -15.07 -18.29
N GLY A 11 47.19 -15.28 -19.56
CA GLY A 11 46.92 -14.30 -20.61
C GLY A 11 45.44 -13.92 -20.74
N VAL A 12 44.54 -14.91 -20.67
CA VAL A 12 43.07 -14.68 -20.70
C VAL A 12 42.60 -13.92 -19.45
N PHE A 13 43.16 -14.26 -18.29
CA PHE A 13 42.84 -13.57 -17.04
C PHE A 13 43.26 -12.10 -17.06
N VAL A 14 44.47 -11.80 -17.51
CA VAL A 14 44.99 -10.42 -17.62
C VAL A 14 44.19 -9.63 -18.65
N LEU A 15 43.82 -10.24 -19.80
CA LEU A 15 42.98 -9.58 -20.81
C LEU A 15 41.57 -9.26 -20.26
N GLY A 16 40.98 -10.17 -19.50
CA GLY A 16 39.69 -9.93 -18.82
C GLY A 16 39.76 -8.80 -17.82
N LEU A 17 40.85 -8.70 -17.07
CA LEU A 17 41.06 -7.64 -16.07
C LEU A 17 41.26 -6.26 -16.72
N VAL A 18 41.97 -6.20 -17.86
CA VAL A 18 42.14 -4.97 -18.64
C VAL A 18 40.81 -4.50 -19.24
N ILE A 19 39.99 -5.42 -19.77
CA ILE A 19 38.65 -5.07 -20.30
C ILE A 19 37.76 -4.54 -19.17
N PHE A 20 37.79 -5.14 -18.00
CA PHE A 20 37.01 -4.69 -16.85
C PHE A 20 37.40 -3.28 -16.38
N VAL A 21 38.71 -2.99 -16.33
CA VAL A 21 39.23 -1.66 -15.93
C VAL A 21 38.87 -0.59 -16.99
N VAL A 22 38.92 -0.94 -18.25
CA VAL A 22 38.52 -0.01 -19.34
C VAL A 22 37.04 0.28 -19.31
N GLN A 23 36.18 -0.73 -19.04
CA GLN A 23 34.72 -0.53 -18.90
C GLN A 23 34.38 0.28 -17.66
N SER A 24 35.05 0.07 -16.52
CA SER A 24 34.80 0.86 -15.31
C SER A 24 35.16 2.33 -15.47
N ASN A 25 36.23 2.63 -16.19
CA ASN A 25 36.62 4.02 -16.50
C ASN A 25 35.71 4.68 -17.57
N PHE A 26 35.09 3.89 -18.44
CA PHE A 26 34.14 4.40 -19.43
C PHE A 26 32.80 4.79 -18.79
N LEU A 27 32.28 3.98 -17.85
CA LEU A 27 31.06 4.30 -17.09
C LEU A 27 31.22 5.55 -16.22
N GLY A 28 32.40 5.80 -15.65
CA GLY A 28 32.69 7.02 -14.90
C GLY A 28 32.68 8.30 -15.71
N LYS A 29 32.94 8.19 -17.05
CA LYS A 29 32.92 9.36 -17.97
C LYS A 29 31.56 9.66 -18.57
N ILE A 30 30.62 8.69 -18.59
CA ILE A 30 29.27 8.89 -19.11
C ILE A 30 28.34 9.54 -18.07
N GLY A 31 28.66 9.46 -16.78
CA GLY A 31 27.84 10.03 -15.71
C GLY A 31 27.88 11.57 -15.62
N ALA A 32 28.88 12.24 -16.18
CA ALA A 32 29.04 13.69 -16.05
C ALA A 32 28.11 14.57 -16.94
N PRO A 33 27.71 14.18 -18.15
CA PRO A 33 26.84 15.05 -18.96
C PRO A 33 25.34 14.93 -18.64
N PHE A 34 24.89 13.90 -17.88
CA PHE A 34 23.48 13.73 -17.59
C PHE A 34 23.00 14.43 -16.30
N ALA A 35 23.90 14.87 -15.44
CA ALA A 35 23.52 15.63 -14.23
C ALA A 35 22.94 17.02 -14.54
N SER A 36 23.18 17.56 -15.72
CA SER A 36 22.65 18.88 -16.12
C SER A 36 21.24 18.83 -16.75
N LEU A 37 20.71 17.65 -17.06
CA LEU A 37 19.38 17.51 -17.66
C LEU A 37 18.25 17.44 -16.61
N PHE A 38 18.57 17.29 -15.34
CA PHE A 38 17.60 17.25 -14.24
C PHE A 38 17.47 18.56 -13.45
N ASN A 39 18.07 19.65 -13.93
CA ASN A 39 17.75 20.99 -13.43
C ASN A 39 16.41 21.43 -14.05
N TYR A 40 15.31 20.73 -13.71
CA TYR A 40 13.96 21.21 -13.93
C TYR A 40 13.72 22.38 -12.97
N LYS A 41 13.91 23.58 -13.52
CA LYS A 41 13.51 24.83 -12.88
C LYS A 41 11.99 24.73 -12.71
N ALA A 42 11.51 24.48 -11.50
CA ALA A 42 10.10 24.56 -11.15
C ALA A 42 9.65 25.99 -11.51
N SER A 43 9.02 26.13 -12.67
CA SER A 43 8.35 27.37 -13.05
C SER A 43 7.17 27.54 -12.11
N SER A 44 7.29 28.53 -11.25
CA SER A 44 6.28 29.04 -10.34
C SER A 44 5.07 29.54 -11.15
N TRP A 45 4.06 28.69 -11.28
CA TRP A 45 2.73 29.06 -11.73
C TRP A 45 1.81 29.34 -10.52
N PHE A 46 2.30 30.08 -9.55
CA PHE A 46 1.45 30.75 -8.59
C PHE A 46 1.51 32.25 -8.88
N VAL A 47 0.55 32.72 -9.69
CA VAL A 47 0.20 34.14 -9.75
C VAL A 47 -0.77 34.36 -8.58
N PRO A 48 -0.43 35.10 -7.53
CA PRO A 48 -1.41 35.55 -6.58
C PRO A 48 -2.34 36.56 -7.27
N ALA A 49 -3.61 36.22 -7.39
CA ALA A 49 -4.63 37.17 -7.82
C ALA A 49 -4.75 38.27 -6.75
N SER A 50 -4.09 39.38 -6.94
CA SER A 50 -4.34 40.62 -6.24
C SER A 50 -5.68 41.18 -6.72
N SER A 51 -6.76 40.89 -6.05
CA SER A 51 -8.05 41.56 -6.23
C SER A 51 -8.02 42.89 -5.51
N THR A 52 -7.77 43.97 -6.24
CA THR A 52 -8.14 45.32 -5.81
C THR A 52 -9.66 45.44 -5.88
N LEU A 53 -10.32 45.35 -4.75
CA LEU A 53 -11.72 45.69 -4.60
C LEU A 53 -11.91 47.21 -4.62
N SER A 54 -12.49 47.67 -5.74
CA SER A 54 -13.06 49.00 -5.84
C SER A 54 -14.41 49.01 -5.13
N ALA A 55 -14.59 49.91 -4.16
CA ALA A 55 -15.80 50.10 -3.40
C ALA A 55 -16.92 50.73 -4.24
N GLY A 56 -18.13 50.21 -4.12
CA GLY A 56 -19.33 50.87 -4.62
C GLY A 56 -20.52 49.95 -4.74
N GLY A 57 -21.48 50.02 -3.80
CA GLY A 57 -22.82 49.42 -3.99
C GLY A 57 -23.46 48.83 -2.76
N SER A 58 -24.20 49.64 -2.01
CA SER A 58 -25.39 49.42 -1.18
C SER A 58 -25.63 48.06 -0.51
N ALA A 59 -25.51 48.08 0.80
CA ALA A 59 -25.94 47.04 1.72
C ALA A 59 -27.47 46.96 1.75
N THR A 60 -28.07 45.83 1.39
CA THR A 60 -29.38 45.40 1.83
C THR A 60 -29.19 44.39 2.95
N ALA A 61 -29.61 44.79 4.14
CA ALA A 61 -29.59 43.97 5.32
C ALA A 61 -30.62 42.81 5.20
N PHE A 62 -30.13 41.57 5.23
CA PHE A 62 -30.96 40.40 5.47
C PHE A 62 -31.04 40.17 6.98
N SER A 63 -32.24 40.35 7.53
CA SER A 63 -32.58 40.07 8.93
C SER A 63 -32.55 38.54 9.16
N ALA A 64 -31.81 38.14 10.18
CA ALA A 64 -31.80 36.75 10.66
C ALA A 64 -33.16 36.40 11.31
N PRO A 65 -33.70 35.19 11.12
CA PRO A 65 -34.91 34.77 11.83
C PRO A 65 -34.58 34.47 13.28
N LYS A 66 -35.40 35.11 14.14
CA LYS A 66 -35.42 34.99 15.59
C LYS A 66 -35.80 33.57 16.00
N SER A 67 -34.93 32.84 16.68
CA SER A 67 -35.22 31.54 17.28
C SER A 67 -36.21 31.74 18.45
N GLN A 68 -37.38 31.10 18.37
CA GLN A 68 -38.33 30.98 19.48
C GLN A 68 -37.84 29.90 20.47
N PRO A 69 -38.02 30.12 21.80
CA PRO A 69 -37.72 29.09 22.77
C PRO A 69 -38.79 28.00 22.75
N VAL A 70 -38.37 26.75 22.52
CA VAL A 70 -39.21 25.57 22.67
C VAL A 70 -39.29 25.26 24.15
N SER A 71 -40.51 25.36 24.72
CA SER A 71 -40.86 24.93 26.06
C SER A 71 -40.78 23.40 26.16
N VAL A 72 -39.91 22.92 27.07
CA VAL A 72 -39.79 21.50 27.44
C VAL A 72 -40.93 21.17 28.43
N PRO A 73 -41.78 20.15 28.20
CA PRO A 73 -42.70 19.65 29.19
C PRO A 73 -41.92 18.86 30.26
N SER A 74 -42.08 19.26 31.51
CA SER A 74 -41.66 18.50 32.69
C SER A 74 -42.38 17.15 32.74
N SER A 75 -41.67 16.06 32.55
CA SER A 75 -42.17 14.72 32.85
C SER A 75 -41.61 14.22 34.17
N SER A 76 -42.55 13.87 34.99
CA SER A 76 -42.55 13.24 36.30
C SER A 76 -41.40 12.29 36.61
N SER A 77 -40.89 12.43 37.85
CA SER A 77 -40.01 11.50 38.54
C SER A 77 -40.62 10.09 38.58
N SER A 78 -39.95 9.14 37.95
CA SER A 78 -40.10 7.72 38.22
C SER A 78 -38.90 7.25 39.05
N GLU A 79 -39.22 6.63 40.16
CA GLU A 79 -38.38 5.99 41.17
C GLU A 79 -37.33 5.05 40.53
N PRO A 80 -36.07 5.04 40.99
CA PRO A 80 -35.06 4.13 40.43
C PRO A 80 -35.36 2.70 40.94
N THR A 81 -35.90 1.87 40.04
CA THR A 81 -35.93 0.42 40.24
C THR A 81 -34.48 -0.07 40.21
N ASN A 82 -34.01 -0.52 41.38
CA ASN A 82 -32.69 -1.09 41.57
C ASN A 82 -32.62 -2.44 40.85
N VAL A 83 -32.31 -2.43 39.56
CA VAL A 83 -32.01 -3.64 38.81
C VAL A 83 -30.59 -4.06 39.21
N ASN A 84 -30.54 -5.05 40.09
CA ASN A 84 -29.32 -5.75 40.41
C ASN A 84 -28.82 -6.47 39.14
N VAL A 85 -28.05 -5.75 38.32
CA VAL A 85 -27.34 -6.36 37.16
C VAL A 85 -26.20 -7.13 37.78
N GLN A 86 -26.49 -8.42 38.04
CA GLN A 86 -25.45 -9.40 38.30
C GLN A 86 -24.52 -9.43 37.11
N PRO A 87 -23.18 -9.21 37.27
CA PRO A 87 -22.25 -9.28 36.20
C PRO A 87 -22.36 -10.65 35.54
N GLN A 88 -22.89 -10.72 34.33
CA GLN A 88 -22.87 -11.92 33.53
C GLN A 88 -21.41 -12.30 33.36
N PRO A 89 -20.94 -13.47 33.73
CA PRO A 89 -19.56 -13.86 33.56
C PRO A 89 -19.25 -13.77 32.07
N SER A 90 -18.38 -12.85 31.70
CA SER A 90 -17.75 -12.86 30.37
C SER A 90 -17.23 -14.26 30.16
N ALA A 91 -17.66 -14.92 29.09
CA ALA A 91 -17.18 -16.24 28.74
C ALA A 91 -15.65 -16.17 28.61
N THR A 92 -14.96 -16.59 29.65
CA THR A 92 -13.51 -16.71 29.66
C THR A 92 -13.21 -17.84 28.68
N THR A 93 -12.81 -17.49 27.46
CA THR A 93 -12.35 -18.46 26.47
C THR A 93 -11.12 -19.12 27.07
N THR A 94 -11.28 -20.29 27.62
CA THR A 94 -10.20 -21.06 28.25
C THR A 94 -9.36 -21.66 27.14
N ILE A 95 -8.18 -21.08 26.89
CA ILE A 95 -7.22 -21.60 25.92
C ILE A 95 -6.72 -22.94 26.47
N PRO A 96 -6.83 -24.06 25.71
CA PRO A 96 -6.31 -25.35 26.14
C PRO A 96 -4.79 -25.27 26.34
N ALA A 97 -4.28 -25.85 27.41
CA ALA A 97 -2.83 -25.85 27.69
C ALA A 97 -2.00 -26.50 26.58
N SER A 98 -2.60 -27.39 25.79
CA SER A 98 -1.95 -28.00 24.60
C SER A 98 -1.73 -27.05 23.42
N GLU A 99 -2.41 -25.93 23.39
CA GLU A 99 -2.27 -24.91 22.34
C GLU A 99 -1.22 -23.85 22.68
N ILE A 100 -0.78 -23.81 23.96
CA ILE A 100 0.23 -22.86 24.42
C ILE A 100 1.61 -23.43 24.09
N PRO A 101 2.47 -22.69 23.35
CA PRO A 101 3.83 -23.13 23.10
C PRO A 101 4.58 -23.36 24.41
N LYS A 102 5.43 -24.38 24.45
CA LYS A 102 6.07 -24.89 25.70
C LYS A 102 6.89 -23.84 26.44
N GLU A 103 7.39 -22.85 25.73
CA GLU A 103 8.22 -21.77 26.28
C GLU A 103 7.40 -20.64 26.92
N PHE A 104 6.05 -20.70 26.82
CA PHE A 104 5.15 -19.63 27.28
C PHE A 104 4.15 -20.12 28.31
N THR A 105 3.73 -19.21 29.16
CA THR A 105 2.64 -19.40 30.13
C THR A 105 1.37 -18.69 29.66
N LEU A 106 0.23 -19.02 30.21
CA LEU A 106 -1.05 -18.36 29.92
C LEU A 106 -1.00 -16.84 30.15
N ALA A 107 -0.21 -16.37 31.14
CA ALA A 107 -0.08 -14.96 31.46
C ALA A 107 0.74 -14.17 30.41
N GLU A 108 1.51 -14.84 29.59
CA GLU A 108 2.33 -14.26 28.53
C GLU A 108 1.61 -14.23 27.17
N LEU A 109 0.35 -14.70 27.12
CA LEU A 109 -0.45 -14.68 25.90
C LEU A 109 -1.21 -13.37 25.73
N SER A 110 -1.19 -12.84 24.52
CA SER A 110 -1.98 -11.68 24.11
C SER A 110 -3.48 -11.99 24.13
N PRO A 111 -4.36 -11.01 24.37
CA PRO A 111 -5.79 -11.12 24.08
C PRO A 111 -6.11 -11.49 22.63
N TYR A 112 -5.14 -11.31 21.74
CA TYR A 112 -5.22 -11.62 20.31
C TYR A 112 -4.55 -12.95 19.94
N PHE A 113 -4.13 -13.75 20.96
CA PHE A 113 -3.52 -15.07 20.74
C PHE A 113 -4.43 -15.95 19.88
N LYS A 114 -3.87 -16.47 18.77
CA LYS A 114 -4.57 -17.26 17.75
C LYS A 114 -5.73 -16.54 17.03
N LYS A 115 -6.00 -15.28 17.33
CA LYS A 115 -6.97 -14.47 16.57
C LYS A 115 -6.32 -13.82 15.36
N VAL A 116 -5.06 -13.42 15.50
CA VAL A 116 -4.18 -13.05 14.39
C VAL A 116 -3.09 -14.11 14.32
N THR A 117 -2.92 -14.74 13.16
CA THR A 117 -2.03 -15.90 13.02
C THR A 117 -1.10 -15.73 11.83
N PHE A 118 0.03 -16.43 11.87
CA PHE A 118 0.84 -16.58 10.67
C PHE A 118 0.09 -17.46 9.65
N GLY A 119 -0.07 -16.96 8.43
CA GLY A 119 -0.49 -17.75 7.28
C GLY A 119 0.68 -18.50 6.65
N GLY A 120 1.90 -18.04 6.93
CA GLY A 120 3.15 -18.63 6.49
C GLY A 120 4.31 -17.66 6.60
N ALA A 121 5.52 -18.21 6.64
CA ALA A 121 6.77 -17.46 6.63
C ALA A 121 7.80 -18.19 5.75
N SER A 122 8.57 -17.43 4.96
CA SER A 122 9.63 -17.93 4.09
C SER A 122 10.74 -16.90 3.98
N ALA A 123 11.97 -17.29 4.24
CA ALA A 123 13.12 -16.39 4.13
C ALA A 123 13.43 -15.96 2.70
N GLY A 124 12.85 -16.64 1.70
CA GLY A 124 13.24 -16.48 0.31
C GLY A 124 14.58 -17.14 0.00
N ASN A 125 15.10 -16.85 -1.19
CA ASN A 125 16.39 -17.34 -1.65
C ASN A 125 17.02 -16.33 -2.64
N PHE A 126 18.10 -16.71 -3.33
CA PHE A 126 18.78 -15.85 -4.28
C PHE A 126 17.85 -15.32 -5.41
N TYR A 127 16.80 -16.07 -5.74
CA TYR A 127 15.85 -15.74 -6.82
C TYR A 127 14.51 -15.20 -6.32
N SER A 128 14.25 -15.23 -5.01
CA SER A 128 12.96 -14.82 -4.42
C SER A 128 13.16 -14.07 -3.11
N TYR A 129 12.33 -13.06 -2.90
CA TYR A 129 12.27 -12.33 -1.63
C TYR A 129 11.61 -13.19 -0.55
N GLY A 130 11.96 -12.93 0.71
CA GLY A 130 11.28 -13.53 1.86
C GLY A 130 9.91 -12.90 2.07
N THR A 131 8.99 -13.68 2.63
CA THR A 131 7.62 -13.26 2.91
C THR A 131 7.17 -13.74 4.26
N ILE A 132 6.39 -12.92 4.96
CA ILE A 132 5.59 -13.31 6.11
C ILE A 132 4.15 -12.89 5.80
N SER A 133 3.19 -13.77 6.04
CA SER A 133 1.77 -13.43 5.96
C SER A 133 1.10 -13.54 7.32
N LEU A 134 0.30 -12.53 7.68
CA LEU A 134 -0.55 -12.54 8.86
C LEU A 134 -2.01 -12.58 8.41
N LEU A 135 -2.80 -13.41 9.06
CA LEU A 135 -4.20 -13.66 8.80
C LEU A 135 -5.02 -13.28 10.03
N SER A 136 -6.13 -12.60 9.85
CA SER A 136 -7.00 -12.13 10.95
C SER A 136 -8.34 -12.86 11.03
N TYR A 137 -8.40 -14.11 10.59
CA TYR A 137 -9.65 -14.92 10.56
C TYR A 137 -10.21 -15.23 11.95
N GLY A 138 -9.38 -15.22 12.98
CA GLY A 138 -9.80 -15.48 14.37
C GLY A 138 -10.43 -14.27 15.06
N LEU A 139 -10.43 -13.08 14.43
CA LEU A 139 -11.12 -11.90 14.94
C LEU A 139 -12.63 -12.05 14.74
N SER A 140 -13.44 -11.47 15.64
CA SER A 140 -14.87 -11.32 15.40
C SER A 140 -15.16 -10.14 14.47
N ALA A 141 -16.35 -10.09 13.88
CA ALA A 141 -16.73 -9.06 12.90
C ALA A 141 -16.68 -7.63 13.47
N SER A 142 -16.83 -7.48 14.78
CA SER A 142 -16.77 -6.20 15.48
C SER A 142 -15.36 -5.82 15.94
N ASP A 143 -14.41 -6.76 15.93
CA ASP A 143 -13.06 -6.53 16.43
C ASP A 143 -12.25 -5.67 15.44
N THR A 144 -11.51 -4.73 16.00
CA THR A 144 -10.48 -3.97 15.29
C THR A 144 -9.19 -4.05 16.10
N VAL A 145 -8.07 -4.32 15.44
CA VAL A 145 -6.78 -4.51 16.11
C VAL A 145 -5.73 -3.66 15.42
N ASP A 146 -5.12 -2.76 16.18
CA ASP A 146 -3.91 -2.05 15.72
C ASP A 146 -2.71 -2.98 15.88
N ILE A 147 -2.08 -3.28 14.74
CA ILE A 147 -0.89 -4.13 14.68
C ILE A 147 0.40 -3.35 14.45
N THR A 148 0.32 -2.02 14.34
CA THR A 148 1.51 -1.18 14.20
C THR A 148 2.39 -1.30 15.43
N GLY A 149 3.69 -1.48 15.23
CA GLY A 149 4.64 -1.68 16.31
C GLY A 149 4.64 -3.09 16.90
N TRP A 150 3.79 -4.01 16.43
CA TRP A 150 3.92 -5.40 16.84
C TRP A 150 5.27 -5.96 16.43
N GLN A 151 5.86 -6.77 17.30
CA GLN A 151 7.18 -7.32 17.11
C GLN A 151 7.12 -8.69 16.43
N ILE A 152 7.92 -8.86 15.39
CA ILE A 152 8.22 -10.13 14.76
C ILE A 152 9.60 -10.53 15.21
N LYS A 153 9.70 -11.50 16.09
CA LYS A 153 10.95 -12.02 16.64
C LYS A 153 11.33 -13.34 16.00
N THR A 154 12.56 -13.43 15.55
CA THR A 154 13.11 -14.59 14.82
C THR A 154 14.46 -15.01 15.38
N ASN A 155 15.06 -16.08 14.84
CA ASN A 155 16.43 -16.48 15.18
C ASN A 155 17.49 -15.45 14.76
N ARG A 156 17.16 -14.53 13.85
CA ARG A 156 18.11 -13.54 13.30
C ARG A 156 17.94 -12.14 13.86
N GLY A 157 16.87 -11.88 14.58
CA GLY A 157 16.62 -10.58 15.17
C GLY A 157 15.13 -10.25 15.28
N ASP A 158 14.90 -9.01 15.64
CA ASP A 158 13.57 -8.47 15.89
C ASP A 158 13.25 -7.40 14.86
N GLU A 159 12.06 -7.46 14.29
CA GLU A 159 11.51 -6.44 13.39
C GLU A 159 10.16 -5.98 13.92
N TYR A 160 9.78 -4.74 13.59
CA TYR A 160 8.51 -4.18 14.04
C TYR A 160 7.65 -3.81 12.85
N ILE A 161 6.35 -4.10 12.93
CA ILE A 161 5.39 -3.75 11.89
C ILE A 161 5.30 -2.22 11.81
N PRO A 162 5.68 -1.61 10.68
CA PRO A 162 5.65 -0.16 10.51
C PRO A 162 4.23 0.33 10.20
N GLN A 163 4.06 1.65 10.17
CA GLN A 163 2.86 2.29 9.61
C GLN A 163 2.75 2.07 8.10
N ALA A 164 1.52 2.21 7.57
CA ALA A 164 1.22 2.09 6.16
C ALA A 164 0.16 3.11 5.72
N ILE A 165 0.10 3.38 4.42
CA ILE A 165 -0.93 4.23 3.82
C ILE A 165 -2.22 3.41 3.69
N ASN A 166 -3.28 3.77 4.43
CA ASN A 166 -4.57 3.08 4.33
C ASN A 166 -5.29 3.38 3.00
N PHE A 167 -5.17 4.59 2.51
CA PHE A 167 -5.70 5.02 1.21
C PHE A 167 -4.67 5.92 0.53
N TYR A 168 -4.21 5.51 -0.65
CA TYR A 168 -3.31 6.35 -1.44
C TYR A 168 -4.12 7.45 -2.12
N ASP A 169 -3.90 8.70 -1.70
CA ASP A 169 -4.62 9.85 -2.23
C ASP A 169 -4.15 10.18 -3.66
N PRO A 170 -5.07 10.43 -4.62
CA PRO A 170 -4.71 10.78 -5.99
C PRO A 170 -3.91 12.08 -6.14
N SER A 171 -3.89 12.94 -5.11
CA SER A 171 -3.02 14.12 -5.09
C SER A 171 -1.54 13.79 -4.81
N GLY A 172 -1.24 12.55 -4.38
CA GLY A 172 0.09 12.12 -3.96
C GLY A 172 0.46 12.56 -2.53
N LEU A 173 -0.45 13.20 -1.81
CA LEU A 173 -0.24 13.68 -0.43
C LEU A 173 -0.72 12.65 0.61
N SER A 174 -0.36 11.40 0.42
CA SER A 174 -0.73 10.33 1.36
C SER A 174 0.22 10.28 2.54
N ALA A 175 -0.34 10.16 3.75
CA ALA A 175 0.42 9.94 4.98
C ALA A 175 0.26 8.48 5.44
N ALA A 176 1.33 7.90 5.96
CA ALA A 176 1.26 6.63 6.67
C ALA A 176 0.55 6.84 8.01
N SER A 177 -0.22 5.84 8.42
CA SER A 177 -0.97 5.78 9.67
C SER A 177 -0.88 4.36 10.25
N ASP A 178 -1.41 4.19 11.43
CA ASP A 178 -1.44 2.88 12.07
C ASP A 178 -2.28 1.89 11.27
N ILE A 179 -1.81 0.65 11.23
CA ILE A 179 -2.45 -0.45 10.53
C ILE A 179 -3.48 -1.08 11.46
N VAL A 180 -4.73 -0.69 11.28
CA VAL A 180 -5.85 -1.25 12.01
C VAL A 180 -6.54 -2.32 11.16
N ILE A 181 -6.37 -3.57 11.54
CA ILE A 181 -6.97 -4.72 10.84
C ILE A 181 -8.31 -5.12 11.43
N LYS A 182 -9.14 -5.74 10.58
CA LYS A 182 -10.45 -6.32 10.91
C LYS A 182 -10.46 -7.80 10.53
N GLN A 183 -11.54 -8.48 10.86
CA GLN A 183 -11.73 -9.86 10.43
C GLN A 183 -11.54 -10.02 8.91
N ASN A 184 -10.93 -11.12 8.49
CA ASN A 184 -10.66 -11.47 7.09
C ASN A 184 -9.71 -10.51 6.34
N GLN A 185 -8.89 -9.75 7.06
CA GLN A 185 -7.81 -8.99 6.44
C GLN A 185 -6.48 -9.74 6.53
N ASN A 186 -5.67 -9.59 5.51
CA ASN A 186 -4.35 -10.21 5.40
C ASN A 186 -3.27 -9.13 5.34
N VAL A 187 -2.16 -9.39 6.01
CA VAL A 187 -0.98 -8.52 5.97
C VAL A 187 0.16 -9.32 5.35
N TYR A 188 0.68 -8.84 4.23
CA TYR A 188 1.83 -9.43 3.56
C TYR A 188 3.06 -8.56 3.79
N ILE A 189 4.09 -9.15 4.37
CA ILE A 189 5.34 -8.48 4.70
C ILE A 189 6.43 -9.07 3.82
N TYR A 190 7.09 -8.21 3.05
CA TYR A 190 8.11 -8.58 2.08
C TYR A 190 9.48 -8.12 2.53
N SER A 191 10.50 -8.99 2.39
CA SER A 191 11.90 -8.67 2.65
C SER A 191 12.58 -7.88 1.53
N SER A 192 11.82 -7.46 0.56
CA SER A 192 12.26 -6.68 -0.60
C SER A 192 11.92 -5.20 -0.43
N SER A 193 12.18 -4.39 -1.47
CA SER A 193 11.98 -2.94 -1.43
C SER A 193 10.66 -2.50 -2.04
N GLY A 194 10.06 -1.52 -1.40
CA GLY A 194 8.96 -0.71 -1.92
C GLY A 194 9.13 0.74 -1.48
N PRO A 195 8.61 1.72 -2.19
CA PRO A 195 8.76 3.14 -1.83
C PRO A 195 7.96 3.51 -0.58
N PHE A 196 6.89 2.79 -0.30
CA PHE A 196 6.02 2.96 0.87
C PHE A 196 5.16 1.72 1.10
N ASN A 197 4.69 1.54 2.34
CA ASN A 197 3.75 0.51 2.73
C ASN A 197 2.33 0.99 2.49
N LEU A 198 1.42 0.09 2.10
CA LEU A 198 0.06 0.51 1.76
C LEU A 198 -0.97 -0.62 1.91
N ARG A 199 -2.23 -0.22 2.01
CA ARG A 199 -3.38 -1.08 1.75
C ARG A 199 -3.71 -1.03 0.27
N LEU A 200 -3.96 -2.19 -0.32
CA LEU A 200 -4.35 -2.26 -1.72
C LEU A 200 -5.76 -1.70 -1.94
N ASN A 201 -6.01 -1.21 -3.16
CA ASN A 201 -7.33 -0.85 -3.65
C ASN A 201 -7.49 -1.27 -5.11
N GLU A 202 -8.68 -1.19 -5.65
CA GLU A 202 -8.96 -1.63 -7.02
C GLU A 202 -8.18 -0.87 -8.11
N CYS A 203 -7.72 0.35 -7.81
CA CYS A 203 -6.98 1.19 -8.75
C CYS A 203 -5.46 1.10 -8.60
N ILE A 204 -4.97 0.31 -7.64
CA ILE A 204 -3.58 0.38 -7.16
C ILE A 204 -2.54 0.08 -8.24
N GLY A 205 -2.91 -0.70 -9.26
CA GLY A 205 -2.01 -1.05 -10.36
C GLY A 205 -1.49 0.16 -11.14
N TYR A 206 -2.25 1.25 -11.20
CA TYR A 206 -1.78 2.50 -11.82
C TYR A 206 -0.58 3.11 -11.08
N ILE A 207 -0.49 2.93 -9.76
CA ILE A 207 0.63 3.41 -8.93
C ILE A 207 1.91 2.65 -9.28
N GLY A 208 1.81 1.37 -9.68
CA GLY A 208 2.94 0.55 -10.11
C GLY A 208 3.64 1.07 -11.38
N ASN A 209 2.97 1.87 -12.21
CA ASN A 209 3.57 2.44 -13.42
C ASN A 209 4.60 3.54 -13.10
N SER A 210 4.43 4.25 -12.01
CA SER A 210 5.32 5.35 -11.59
C SER A 210 6.21 5.01 -10.40
N ASN A 211 5.98 3.87 -9.76
CA ASN A 211 6.69 3.45 -8.56
C ASN A 211 7.15 1.99 -8.68
N LYS A 212 8.41 1.74 -8.34
CA LYS A 212 8.97 0.39 -8.40
C LYS A 212 8.76 -0.34 -7.07
N PHE A 213 7.90 -1.34 -7.11
CA PHE A 213 7.69 -2.28 -6.00
C PHE A 213 8.25 -3.66 -6.33
N THR A 214 8.73 -4.37 -5.33
CA THR A 214 9.11 -5.78 -5.42
C THR A 214 8.47 -6.54 -4.25
N PRO A 215 7.47 -7.41 -4.46
CA PRO A 215 6.82 -7.71 -5.74
C PRO A 215 6.09 -6.51 -6.34
N SER A 216 5.83 -6.58 -7.65
CA SER A 216 5.03 -5.57 -8.35
C SER A 216 3.60 -5.53 -7.79
N LEU A 217 3.00 -4.36 -7.74
CA LEU A 217 1.60 -4.21 -7.36
C LEU A 217 0.68 -4.98 -8.33
N PRO A 218 -0.46 -5.51 -7.84
CA PRO A 218 -1.44 -6.14 -8.71
C PRO A 218 -1.98 -5.17 -9.75
N SER A 219 -2.12 -5.64 -10.99
CA SER A 219 -2.64 -4.87 -12.12
C SER A 219 -4.09 -5.27 -12.47
N ASN A 220 -4.97 -5.28 -11.46
CA ASN A 220 -6.35 -5.74 -11.58
C ASN A 220 -7.33 -4.54 -11.48
N CYS A 221 -7.04 -3.43 -12.18
CA CYS A 221 -7.94 -2.28 -12.21
C CYS A 221 -9.27 -2.63 -12.88
N PRO A 222 -10.39 -1.97 -12.51
CA PRO A 222 -11.66 -2.12 -13.17
C PRO A 222 -11.54 -1.85 -14.68
N TYR A 223 -12.25 -2.65 -15.47
CA TYR A 223 -12.28 -2.47 -16.92
C TYR A 223 -13.21 -1.32 -17.30
N ILE A 224 -12.83 -0.61 -18.37
CA ILE A 224 -13.68 0.40 -18.95
C ILE A 224 -14.84 -0.26 -19.70
N ASP A 225 -16.04 0.30 -19.54
CA ASP A 225 -17.21 -0.17 -20.28
C ASP A 225 -17.07 0.13 -21.78
N GLN A 226 -16.78 -0.91 -22.55
CA GLN A 226 -16.64 -0.82 -24.00
C GLN A 226 -17.90 -0.31 -24.68
N SER A 227 -19.09 -0.59 -24.13
CA SER A 227 -20.35 -0.11 -24.66
C SER A 227 -20.53 1.40 -24.49
N ALA A 228 -19.90 1.98 -23.49
CA ALA A 228 -19.85 3.43 -23.32
C ALA A 228 -18.91 4.07 -24.34
N ILE A 229 -17.73 3.47 -24.59
CA ILE A 229 -16.73 3.96 -25.56
C ILE A 229 -17.33 4.06 -26.96
N SER A 230 -18.02 3.02 -27.45
CA SER A 230 -18.63 3.00 -28.79
C SER A 230 -19.71 4.08 -29.01
N LYS A 231 -20.25 4.65 -27.93
CA LYS A 231 -21.26 5.74 -27.99
C LYS A 231 -20.65 7.13 -27.99
N MET A 232 -19.34 7.25 -27.70
CA MET A 232 -18.67 8.56 -27.62
C MET A 232 -18.31 9.16 -28.98
N GLY A 233 -18.42 8.36 -30.06
CA GLY A 233 -18.17 8.83 -31.42
C GLY A 233 -16.70 9.07 -31.73
N PHE A 234 -15.81 8.35 -31.08
CA PHE A 234 -14.37 8.37 -31.36
C PHE A 234 -14.07 7.82 -32.76
N THR A 235 -12.90 8.12 -33.27
CA THR A 235 -12.38 7.47 -34.48
C THR A 235 -12.17 5.97 -34.23
N GLY A 236 -12.31 5.14 -35.27
CA GLY A 236 -12.07 3.69 -35.13
C GLY A 236 -10.63 3.38 -34.68
N ALA A 237 -9.66 4.23 -35.00
CA ALA A 237 -8.29 4.10 -34.49
C ALA A 237 -8.22 4.34 -32.98
N CYS A 238 -8.91 5.35 -32.48
CA CYS A 238 -9.02 5.64 -31.05
C CYS A 238 -9.68 4.49 -30.27
N GLU A 239 -10.85 4.03 -30.75
CA GLU A 239 -11.56 2.92 -30.11
C GLU A 239 -10.70 1.66 -30.05
N ASN A 240 -10.05 1.30 -31.16
CA ASN A 240 -9.14 0.14 -31.19
C ASN A 240 -7.97 0.28 -30.23
N TYR A 241 -7.40 1.48 -30.12
CA TYR A 241 -6.33 1.73 -29.14
C TYR A 241 -6.83 1.58 -27.71
N ILE A 242 -7.98 2.16 -27.36
CA ILE A 242 -8.60 2.02 -26.05
C ILE A 242 -8.82 0.54 -25.69
N TYR A 243 -9.35 -0.26 -26.64
CA TYR A 243 -9.61 -1.69 -26.41
C TYR A 243 -8.31 -2.52 -26.32
N SER A 244 -7.19 -2.02 -26.85
CA SER A 244 -5.89 -2.68 -26.73
C SER A 244 -5.19 -2.44 -25.40
N LEU A 245 -5.63 -1.44 -24.61
CA LEU A 245 -5.01 -1.11 -23.33
C LEU A 245 -5.26 -2.22 -22.31
N GLY A 246 -4.20 -2.66 -21.65
CA GLY A 246 -4.27 -3.59 -20.53
C GLY A 246 -4.85 -2.95 -19.28
N SER A 247 -5.28 -3.79 -18.34
CA SER A 247 -5.74 -3.33 -17.02
C SER A 247 -4.65 -2.48 -16.33
N CYS A 248 -5.02 -1.35 -15.78
CA CYS A 248 -4.13 -0.35 -15.15
C CYS A 248 -3.05 0.24 -16.08
N GLN A 249 -3.14 0.04 -17.38
CA GLN A 249 -2.17 0.60 -18.31
C GLN A 249 -2.42 2.10 -18.51
N VAL A 250 -1.37 2.89 -18.30
CA VAL A 250 -1.38 4.31 -18.68
C VAL A 250 -1.09 4.40 -20.18
N PRO A 251 -1.93 5.09 -20.98
CA PRO A 251 -1.73 5.18 -22.43
C PRO A 251 -0.48 5.99 -22.79
N ASP A 252 0.21 5.55 -23.83
CA ASP A 252 1.22 6.38 -24.49
C ASP A 252 0.54 7.29 -25.49
N LEU A 253 0.43 8.56 -25.17
CA LEU A 253 -0.19 9.56 -26.04
C LEU A 253 0.63 9.87 -27.31
N ASN A 254 1.86 9.36 -27.40
CA ASN A 254 2.70 9.47 -28.60
C ASN A 254 2.65 8.23 -29.47
N ASP A 255 1.81 7.25 -29.12
CA ASP A 255 1.63 6.04 -29.93
C ASP A 255 1.16 6.43 -31.34
N ALA A 256 1.78 5.82 -32.34
CA ALA A 256 1.49 6.08 -33.75
C ALA A 256 0.07 5.68 -34.20
N GLN A 257 -0.64 4.90 -33.39
CA GLN A 257 -2.05 4.53 -33.66
C GLN A 257 -3.01 5.71 -33.41
N ILE A 258 -2.60 6.71 -32.62
CA ILE A 258 -3.42 7.88 -32.29
C ILE A 258 -2.93 9.07 -33.11
N ALA A 259 -3.77 9.61 -33.98
CA ALA A 259 -3.42 10.83 -34.72
C ALA A 259 -3.19 11.99 -33.77
N ILE A 260 -2.12 12.77 -33.99
CA ILE A 260 -1.80 13.96 -33.17
C ILE A 260 -2.94 14.96 -33.17
N THR A 261 -3.73 15.01 -34.25
CA THR A 261 -4.89 15.88 -34.43
C THR A 261 -6.18 15.33 -33.82
N ASP A 262 -6.20 14.08 -33.32
CA ASP A 262 -7.35 13.51 -32.63
C ASP A 262 -7.37 13.95 -31.16
N TYR A 263 -7.64 15.23 -30.95
CA TYR A 263 -7.65 15.84 -29.61
C TYR A 263 -8.68 15.21 -28.69
N ALA A 264 -9.85 14.81 -29.21
CA ALA A 264 -10.90 14.19 -28.40
C ALA A 264 -10.45 12.84 -27.82
N CYS A 265 -9.79 12.02 -28.64
CA CYS A 265 -9.21 10.75 -28.19
C CYS A 265 -8.13 10.97 -27.13
N ARG A 266 -7.19 11.87 -27.40
CA ARG A 266 -6.05 12.14 -26.52
C ARG A 266 -6.49 12.68 -25.17
N ASP A 267 -7.41 13.62 -25.16
CA ASP A 267 -7.99 14.19 -23.94
C ASP A 267 -8.74 13.11 -23.13
N TYR A 268 -9.51 12.26 -23.81
CA TYR A 268 -10.17 11.15 -23.15
C TYR A 268 -9.20 10.18 -22.51
N LEU A 269 -8.15 9.77 -23.22
CA LEU A 269 -7.11 8.87 -22.73
C LEU A 269 -6.38 9.46 -21.52
N GLU A 270 -5.96 10.71 -21.60
CA GLU A 270 -5.25 11.40 -20.52
C GLU A 270 -6.10 11.50 -19.25
N ASN A 271 -7.39 11.81 -19.40
CA ASN A 271 -8.28 12.06 -18.27
C ASN A 271 -8.92 10.81 -17.67
N ASN A 272 -8.93 9.66 -18.36
CA ASN A 272 -9.65 8.47 -17.89
C ASN A 272 -8.75 7.26 -17.56
N PHE A 273 -7.51 7.21 -18.08
CA PHE A 273 -6.62 6.07 -17.87
C PHE A 273 -5.48 6.40 -16.91
N ASN A 274 -5.82 6.78 -15.70
CA ASN A 274 -4.87 7.10 -14.65
C ASN A 274 -5.47 6.79 -13.26
N TYR A 275 -4.63 6.81 -12.24
CA TYR A 275 -5.05 6.52 -10.86
C TYR A 275 -6.18 7.44 -10.37
N ARG A 276 -6.07 8.75 -10.65
CA ARG A 276 -7.06 9.75 -10.21
C ARG A 276 -8.45 9.48 -10.80
N ALA A 277 -8.52 9.20 -12.09
CA ALA A 277 -9.77 8.90 -12.76
C ALA A 277 -10.41 7.61 -12.23
N CYS A 278 -9.59 6.56 -12.08
CA CYS A 278 -10.04 5.29 -11.51
C CYS A 278 -10.59 5.48 -10.09
N VAL A 279 -9.90 6.19 -9.22
CA VAL A 279 -10.39 6.50 -7.87
C VAL A 279 -11.67 7.33 -7.92
N GLY A 280 -11.73 8.35 -8.79
CA GLY A 280 -12.92 9.18 -8.95
C GLY A 280 -14.17 8.37 -9.33
N ALA A 281 -14.00 7.31 -10.11
CA ALA A 281 -15.10 6.44 -10.54
C ALA A 281 -15.47 5.38 -9.49
N HIS A 282 -14.51 4.83 -8.74
CA HIS A 282 -14.66 3.60 -7.96
C HIS A 282 -14.51 3.75 -6.44
N ALA A 283 -14.10 4.93 -5.92
CA ALA A 283 -13.87 5.11 -4.47
C ALA A 283 -15.11 4.84 -3.59
N SER A 284 -16.32 4.91 -4.18
CA SER A 284 -17.58 4.59 -3.50
C SER A 284 -17.97 3.12 -3.53
N ASP A 285 -17.25 2.27 -4.28
CA ASP A 285 -17.55 0.87 -4.40
C ASP A 285 -17.26 0.17 -3.07
N THR A 286 -18.12 -0.75 -2.67
CA THR A 286 -18.04 -1.42 -1.36
C THR A 286 -16.77 -2.26 -1.18
N ASN A 287 -16.18 -2.69 -2.28
CA ASN A 287 -14.95 -3.49 -2.36
C ASN A 287 -13.73 -2.66 -2.81
N PHE A 288 -13.85 -1.34 -2.92
CA PHE A 288 -12.77 -0.47 -3.39
C PHE A 288 -11.46 -0.69 -2.63
N LEU A 289 -11.51 -0.66 -1.29
CA LEU A 289 -10.36 -1.02 -0.46
C LEU A 289 -10.29 -2.54 -0.29
N SER A 290 -9.21 -3.11 -0.74
CA SER A 290 -8.91 -4.53 -0.58
C SER A 290 -8.77 -4.93 0.89
N ASN A 291 -8.89 -6.22 1.17
CA ASN A 291 -8.57 -6.82 2.47
C ASN A 291 -7.07 -7.09 2.66
N GLN A 292 -6.20 -6.52 1.83
CA GLN A 292 -4.77 -6.78 1.84
C GLN A 292 -3.96 -5.53 2.16
N TRP A 293 -3.04 -5.69 3.12
CA TRP A 293 -1.98 -4.74 3.43
C TRP A 293 -0.65 -5.29 2.95
N TRP A 294 0.12 -4.47 2.25
CA TRP A 294 1.43 -4.83 1.74
C TRP A 294 2.51 -3.95 2.38
N ILE A 295 3.49 -4.60 2.98
CA ILE A 295 4.55 -3.98 3.77
C ILE A 295 5.90 -4.43 3.23
N TRP A 296 6.81 -3.51 3.00
CA TRP A 296 8.17 -3.77 2.55
C TRP A 296 9.15 -3.36 3.65
N MET A 297 9.91 -4.34 4.17
CA MET A 297 10.90 -4.10 5.23
C MET A 297 12.32 -3.89 4.69
N GLY A 298 12.58 -4.24 3.41
CA GLY A 298 13.90 -4.09 2.78
C GLY A 298 14.91 -5.17 3.15
N SER A 299 14.66 -5.92 4.21
CA SER A 299 15.51 -7.04 4.68
C SER A 299 14.64 -8.19 5.16
N SER A 300 15.20 -9.41 5.18
CA SER A 300 14.53 -10.57 5.75
C SER A 300 15.06 -10.82 7.17
N PRO A 301 14.19 -10.78 8.19
CA PRO A 301 14.59 -11.21 9.52
C PRO A 301 14.68 -12.74 9.64
N LEU A 302 14.15 -13.49 8.66
CA LEU A 302 13.99 -14.94 8.71
C LEU A 302 15.30 -15.68 8.42
N ASP A 303 15.52 -16.80 9.10
CA ASP A 303 16.60 -17.75 8.78
C ASP A 303 16.24 -18.56 7.54
N GLN A 304 17.24 -18.83 6.69
CA GLN A 304 17.02 -19.51 5.41
C GLN A 304 16.70 -21.00 5.56
N TYR A 305 17.18 -21.64 6.63
CA TYR A 305 17.06 -23.08 6.78
C TYR A 305 15.92 -23.49 7.69
N HIS A 306 15.80 -22.86 8.85
CA HIS A 306 14.72 -23.08 9.81
C HIS A 306 14.62 -21.88 10.75
N ASP A 307 13.41 -21.56 11.16
CA ASP A 307 13.16 -20.47 12.09
C ASP A 307 11.97 -20.79 12.99
N THR A 308 11.98 -20.16 14.16
CA THR A 308 10.82 -20.05 15.03
C THR A 308 10.45 -18.57 15.12
N VAL A 309 9.42 -18.20 14.39
CA VAL A 309 8.93 -16.84 14.29
C VAL A 309 7.85 -16.60 15.32
N ASN A 310 8.06 -15.65 16.22
CA ASN A 310 7.10 -15.26 17.23
C ASN A 310 6.55 -13.89 16.89
N LEU A 311 5.22 -13.74 17.00
CA LEU A 311 4.53 -12.45 16.88
C LEU A 311 4.12 -11.99 18.27
N PHE A 312 4.57 -10.82 18.68
CA PHE A 312 4.22 -10.20 19.95
C PHE A 312 3.44 -8.91 19.72
N ASP A 313 2.47 -8.66 20.59
CA ASP A 313 1.76 -7.37 20.59
C ASP A 313 2.60 -6.23 21.20
N ASN A 314 2.08 -5.02 21.22
CA ASN A 314 2.75 -3.84 21.78
C ASN A 314 3.02 -3.90 23.30
N LYS A 315 2.49 -4.93 23.98
CA LYS A 315 2.77 -5.19 25.40
C LYS A 315 3.82 -6.30 25.59
N GLY A 316 4.34 -6.85 24.49
CA GLY A 316 5.29 -7.96 24.51
C GLY A 316 4.62 -9.31 24.82
N LEU A 317 3.29 -9.43 24.64
CA LEU A 317 2.56 -10.67 24.83
C LEU A 317 2.47 -11.46 23.52
N LEU A 318 2.60 -12.77 23.59
CA LEU A 318 2.59 -13.66 22.43
C LEU A 318 1.22 -13.67 21.75
N VAL A 319 1.19 -13.38 20.45
CA VAL A 319 0.01 -13.47 19.60
C VAL A 319 -0.02 -14.77 18.80
N ASP A 320 1.12 -15.17 18.22
CA ASP A 320 1.25 -16.43 17.51
C ASP A 320 2.71 -16.87 17.39
N GLN A 321 2.92 -18.15 17.14
CA GLN A 321 4.21 -18.76 16.87
C GLN A 321 4.13 -19.65 15.63
N TYR A 322 5.12 -19.55 14.76
CA TYR A 322 5.23 -20.34 13.54
C TYR A 322 6.65 -20.88 13.39
N SER A 323 6.79 -22.15 13.05
CA SER A 323 8.09 -22.79 12.82
C SER A 323 8.10 -23.53 11.50
N TYR A 324 9.22 -23.48 10.77
CA TYR A 324 9.46 -24.18 9.51
C TYR A 324 10.86 -24.75 9.41
#